data_ba115d77a6e60194c2640ff3073d56d5
#
_entry.id   ba115d77a6e60194c2640ff3073d56d5
#
_cell.length_a   1.000
_cell.length_b   1.000
_cell.length_c   1.000
_cell.angle_alpha   90.00
_cell.angle_beta   90.00
_cell.angle_gamma   90.00
#
_symmetry.space_group_name_H-M   'P 1'
#
loop_
_entity.id
_entity.type
_entity.pdbx_description
1 polymer ?
#
loop_
_entity_poly.entity_id
_entity_poly.type
_entity_poly.pdbx_seq_one_letter_code
_entity_poly.pdbx_strand_id
1 'polypeptide(L)'
;MILKDASESQPLLDISSDDGRCETPAEYLQRLSQLDKSHIGVVSFCWPGVPYPIYFRCGTSDLASFVQIFARDEYGFPICFQPRRILDLGAYVGYASVYFAMRFPTALITAVEPATDNFRILSLNTLAYPNIKTINAGVWGSRSRLLVRQEGAHDWGTRLKLGEDEQNSVEAFTVAEILDQSGWSDFDYLKCDIEGSELSVFAESGDYIASMVNCCAIETHDAIAPGVSELIACCFDSASFLHTRSGEFDVFLRRDVKDAPPPQLELLKPSQGVRGIRLVHVPEEPWGFYIFAGNSCQLHPGLDPIRAPEVSTEVTLQGQSFFECKLGVENPLGFAVKFVFQVRPLDDDETVVFEASQIVNADEQCDWLQPLPHLSGDYRVALQTTMSEHGRTNHQACANWISPKFR
;
A
#
# COMPACT_ATOMS: atom_id res chain seq x y z
N MET A 1 30.45 15.93 -2.61
CA MET A 1 31.75 15.46 -2.09
C MET A 1 31.51 14.35 -1.08
N ILE A 2 30.72 13.30 -1.46
CA ILE A 2 30.31 12.15 -0.60
C ILE A 2 30.64 10.80 -1.28
N LEU A 3 31.36 10.80 -2.42
CA LEU A 3 31.65 9.57 -3.18
C LEU A 3 33.16 9.26 -3.22
N LYS A 4 33.90 9.43 -2.12
CA LYS A 4 35.36 9.20 -2.16
C LYS A 4 35.94 8.14 -1.20
N ASP A 5 35.09 7.35 -0.51
CA ASP A 5 35.59 6.22 0.30
C ASP A 5 34.77 4.93 0.14
N ALA A 6 34.43 4.57 -1.10
CA ALA A 6 33.96 3.22 -1.42
C ALA A 6 35.01 2.56 -2.34
N SER A 7 35.91 1.83 -1.75
CA SER A 7 36.76 0.89 -2.47
C SER A 7 35.94 -0.34 -2.87
N GLU A 8 35.19 -0.21 -3.91
CA GLU A 8 34.37 -1.10 -4.72
C GLU A 8 32.97 -0.46 -4.93
N SER A 9 32.93 0.61 -5.73
CA SER A 9 31.64 1.15 -6.20
C SER A 9 31.00 0.11 -7.11
N GLN A 10 29.91 -0.51 -6.63
CA GLN A 10 29.06 -1.32 -7.49
C GLN A 10 28.60 -0.47 -8.69
N PRO A 11 28.62 -1.01 -9.91
CA PRO A 11 28.23 -0.24 -11.09
C PRO A 11 26.74 0.13 -11.00
N LEU A 12 26.44 1.41 -11.26
CA LEU A 12 25.08 1.90 -11.45
C LEU A 12 24.68 1.66 -12.90
N LEU A 13 23.62 0.87 -13.11
CA LEU A 13 23.01 0.68 -14.42
C LEU A 13 21.76 1.58 -14.52
N ASP A 14 21.78 2.53 -15.44
CA ASP A 14 20.62 3.37 -15.76
C ASP A 14 19.89 2.79 -16.97
N ILE A 15 18.63 2.37 -16.75
CA ILE A 15 17.75 1.83 -17.81
C ILE A 15 16.61 2.78 -18.15
N SER A 16 16.62 3.99 -17.62
CA SER A 16 15.63 5.03 -17.94
C SER A 16 15.80 5.63 -19.34
N SER A 17 16.88 5.30 -20.06
CA SER A 17 17.04 5.71 -21.47
C SER A 17 16.03 4.97 -22.34
N ASP A 18 15.10 5.74 -22.88
CA ASP A 18 14.05 5.32 -23.80
C ASP A 18 14.69 4.75 -25.08
N ASP A 19 14.62 3.44 -25.27
CA ASP A 19 14.99 2.78 -26.54
C ASP A 19 13.84 2.80 -27.57
N GLY A 20 12.81 3.62 -27.32
CA GLY A 20 11.66 3.84 -28.18
C GLY A 20 10.64 2.68 -28.18
N ARG A 21 10.73 1.75 -27.23
CA ARG A 21 9.76 0.66 -27.08
C ARG A 21 8.58 1.12 -26.24
N CYS A 22 7.38 0.89 -26.74
CA CYS A 22 6.15 1.05 -25.98
C CYS A 22 5.89 -0.28 -25.23
N GLU A 23 6.36 -0.37 -23.98
CA GLU A 23 6.13 -1.52 -23.12
C GLU A 23 4.90 -1.29 -22.22
N THR A 24 4.14 -2.35 -21.96
CA THR A 24 3.13 -2.33 -20.89
C THR A 24 3.82 -2.34 -19.52
N PRO A 25 3.17 -1.87 -18.44
CA PRO A 25 3.73 -1.99 -17.09
C PRO A 25 4.15 -3.41 -16.71
N ALA A 26 3.41 -4.42 -17.14
CA ALA A 26 3.72 -5.82 -16.88
C ALA A 26 5.01 -6.28 -17.60
N GLU A 27 5.18 -5.94 -18.88
CA GLU A 27 6.40 -6.22 -19.65
C GLU A 27 7.61 -5.51 -19.05
N TYR A 28 7.40 -4.27 -18.59
CA TYR A 28 8.45 -3.50 -17.94
C TYR A 28 8.89 -4.14 -16.60
N LEU A 29 7.94 -4.56 -15.76
CA LEU A 29 8.24 -5.28 -14.52
C LEU A 29 8.92 -6.63 -14.78
N GLN A 30 8.52 -7.34 -15.83
CA GLN A 30 9.20 -8.58 -16.24
C GLN A 30 10.66 -8.33 -16.62
N ARG A 31 10.94 -7.25 -17.34
CA ARG A 31 12.30 -6.83 -17.69
C ARG A 31 13.12 -6.45 -16.45
N LEU A 32 12.55 -5.67 -15.53
CA LEU A 32 13.19 -5.37 -14.25
C LEU A 32 13.51 -6.64 -13.44
N SER A 33 12.59 -7.61 -13.41
CA SER A 33 12.80 -8.90 -12.73
C SER A 33 13.89 -9.75 -13.37
N GLN A 34 14.08 -9.64 -14.69
CA GLN A 34 15.20 -10.31 -15.36
C GLN A 34 16.53 -9.66 -15.03
N LEU A 35 16.58 -8.32 -14.99
CA LEU A 35 17.76 -7.56 -14.56
C LEU A 35 18.12 -7.87 -13.11
N ASP A 36 17.14 -7.88 -12.23
CA ASP A 36 17.32 -8.22 -10.81
C ASP A 36 18.04 -9.57 -10.59
N LYS A 37 17.73 -10.56 -11.44
CA LYS A 37 18.32 -11.91 -11.40
C LYS A 37 19.67 -12.03 -12.10
N SER A 38 20.00 -11.14 -13.03
CA SER A 38 21.15 -11.27 -13.93
C SER A 38 22.22 -10.22 -13.71
N HIS A 39 21.93 -9.14 -13.01
CA HIS A 39 22.83 -8.04 -12.76
C HIS A 39 23.32 -8.04 -11.30
N ILE A 40 24.45 -7.43 -11.04
CA ILE A 40 25.00 -7.19 -9.70
C ILE A 40 25.19 -5.68 -9.56
N GLY A 41 24.61 -5.10 -8.52
CA GLY A 41 24.74 -3.68 -8.25
C GLY A 41 23.40 -2.96 -8.13
N VAL A 42 23.42 -1.66 -8.34
CA VAL A 42 22.24 -0.80 -8.24
C VAL A 42 21.73 -0.45 -9.65
N VAL A 43 20.45 -0.60 -9.86
CA VAL A 43 19.76 -0.21 -11.09
C VAL A 43 18.91 1.03 -10.81
N SER A 44 18.96 2.01 -11.71
CA SER A 44 17.98 3.10 -11.74
C SER A 44 17.01 2.92 -12.90
N PHE A 45 15.74 3.26 -12.67
CA PHE A 45 14.69 3.15 -13.67
C PHE A 45 13.60 4.20 -13.45
N CYS A 46 12.83 4.50 -14.49
CA CYS A 46 11.67 5.37 -14.41
C CYS A 46 10.40 4.54 -14.34
N TRP A 47 9.46 4.96 -13.49
CA TRP A 47 8.14 4.34 -13.40
C TRP A 47 7.04 5.33 -13.80
N PRO A 48 6.02 4.93 -14.59
CA PRO A 48 4.93 5.82 -14.99
C PRO A 48 4.27 6.48 -13.77
N GLY A 49 4.16 7.81 -13.80
CA GLY A 49 3.60 8.60 -12.71
C GLY A 49 4.58 8.97 -11.60
N VAL A 50 5.78 8.38 -11.55
CA VAL A 50 6.85 8.78 -10.62
C VAL A 50 7.75 9.80 -11.32
N PRO A 51 7.91 11.03 -10.76
CA PRO A 51 8.59 12.12 -11.47
C PRO A 51 10.12 11.99 -11.54
N TYR A 52 10.71 11.15 -10.70
CA TYR A 52 12.16 10.96 -10.60
C TYR A 52 12.55 9.49 -10.70
N PRO A 53 13.78 9.18 -11.10
CA PRO A 53 14.28 7.80 -11.14
C PRO A 53 14.18 7.10 -9.78
N ILE A 54 13.85 5.83 -9.82
CA ILE A 54 13.83 4.92 -8.69
C ILE A 54 15.08 4.03 -8.75
N TYR A 55 15.66 3.75 -7.61
CA TYR A 55 16.86 2.93 -7.48
C TYR A 55 16.55 1.65 -6.70
N PHE A 56 17.08 0.52 -7.14
CA PHE A 56 17.02 -0.75 -6.42
C PHE A 56 18.34 -1.53 -6.55
N ARG A 57 18.65 -2.34 -5.56
CA ARG A 57 19.77 -3.28 -5.56
C ARG A 57 19.32 -4.60 -6.18
N CYS A 58 20.05 -5.10 -7.15
CA CYS A 58 19.77 -6.40 -7.76
C CYS A 58 20.08 -7.55 -6.79
N GLY A 59 19.23 -8.58 -6.84
CA GLY A 59 19.37 -9.78 -6.02
C GLY A 59 18.93 -9.58 -4.56
N THR A 60 18.23 -8.49 -4.27
CA THR A 60 17.67 -8.18 -2.94
C THR A 60 16.14 -8.16 -2.97
N SER A 61 15.52 -7.78 -1.85
CA SER A 61 14.07 -7.59 -1.76
C SER A 61 13.58 -6.26 -2.32
N ASP A 62 14.47 -5.38 -2.78
CA ASP A 62 14.11 -4.01 -3.21
C ASP A 62 13.05 -4.00 -4.31
N LEU A 63 13.23 -4.81 -5.36
CA LEU A 63 12.26 -4.85 -6.46
C LEU A 63 10.90 -5.40 -6.01
N ALA A 64 10.87 -6.38 -5.10
CA ALA A 64 9.63 -6.92 -4.57
C ALA A 64 8.87 -5.86 -3.76
N SER A 65 9.58 -5.11 -2.90
CA SER A 65 9.00 -3.98 -2.15
C SER A 65 8.49 -2.87 -3.08
N PHE A 66 9.23 -2.56 -4.17
CA PHE A 66 8.76 -1.61 -5.18
C PHE A 66 7.44 -2.06 -5.82
N VAL A 67 7.35 -3.33 -6.23
CA VAL A 67 6.11 -3.89 -6.81
C VAL A 67 4.95 -3.81 -5.83
N GLN A 68 5.18 -4.12 -4.56
CA GLN A 68 4.19 -4.08 -3.51
C GLN A 68 3.64 -2.66 -3.33
N ILE A 69 4.51 -1.66 -3.24
CA ILE A 69 4.11 -0.28 -2.96
C ILE A 69 3.55 0.42 -4.21
N PHE A 70 4.23 0.34 -5.36
CA PHE A 70 3.87 1.14 -6.55
C PHE A 70 2.98 0.40 -7.55
N ALA A 71 3.19 -0.90 -7.75
CA ALA A 71 2.39 -1.66 -8.71
C ALA A 71 1.12 -2.24 -8.08
N ARG A 72 1.15 -2.54 -6.75
CA ARG A 72 0.00 -3.05 -6.00
C ARG A 72 -0.68 -2.02 -5.13
N ASP A 73 -0.18 -0.78 -5.09
CA ASP A 73 -0.76 0.37 -4.39
C ASP A 73 -1.05 0.10 -2.89
N GLU A 74 -0.10 -0.54 -2.20
CA GLU A 74 -0.27 -1.05 -0.84
C GLU A 74 -0.78 -0.01 0.16
N TYR A 75 -0.32 1.24 0.03
CA TYR A 75 -0.76 2.37 0.86
C TYR A 75 -1.91 3.15 0.23
N GLY A 76 -2.56 2.63 -0.83
CA GLY A 76 -3.67 3.27 -1.56
C GLY A 76 -4.99 3.31 -0.82
N PHE A 77 -5.10 2.72 0.38
CA PHE A 77 -6.34 2.72 1.16
C PHE A 77 -6.84 4.14 1.42
N PRO A 78 -8.18 4.33 1.49
CA PRO A 78 -8.77 5.65 1.65
C PRO A 78 -8.52 6.22 3.04
N ILE A 79 -8.15 7.50 3.08
CA ILE A 79 -8.11 8.31 4.29
C ILE A 79 -8.97 9.56 4.09
N CYS A 80 -9.59 10.06 5.15
CA CYS A 80 -10.53 11.18 5.10
C CYS A 80 -9.91 12.54 5.48
N PHE A 81 -8.58 12.67 5.41
CA PHE A 81 -7.84 13.89 5.73
C PHE A 81 -6.59 14.02 4.87
N GLN A 82 -6.01 15.23 4.82
CA GLN A 82 -4.71 15.48 4.20
C GLN A 82 -3.63 15.46 5.28
N PRO A 83 -2.72 14.47 5.27
CA PRO A 83 -1.59 14.45 6.18
C PRO A 83 -0.72 15.69 6.01
N ARG A 84 -0.29 16.28 7.14
CA ARG A 84 0.67 17.38 7.17
C ARG A 84 2.07 16.90 7.52
N ARG A 85 2.15 15.89 8.38
CA ARG A 85 3.39 15.30 8.86
C ARG A 85 3.25 13.79 8.91
N ILE A 86 4.08 13.11 8.15
CA ILE A 86 4.09 11.65 8.04
C ILE A 86 5.37 11.14 8.65
N LEU A 87 5.25 10.20 9.58
CA LEU A 87 6.37 9.49 10.17
C LEU A 87 6.42 8.08 9.57
N ASP A 88 7.50 7.79 8.84
CA ASP A 88 7.76 6.49 8.22
C ASP A 88 8.85 5.78 9.01
N LEU A 89 8.45 4.88 9.90
CA LEU A 89 9.33 4.07 10.74
C LEU A 89 9.58 2.72 10.04
N GLY A 90 10.85 2.39 9.83
CA GLY A 90 11.26 1.27 8.98
C GLY A 90 11.12 1.61 7.50
N ALA A 91 11.77 2.70 7.08
CA ALA A 91 11.60 3.24 5.73
C ALA A 91 12.29 2.38 4.65
N TYR A 92 13.08 1.38 5.05
CA TYR A 92 13.82 0.48 4.15
C TYR A 92 14.61 1.27 3.09
N VAL A 93 14.29 1.08 1.81
CA VAL A 93 14.92 1.81 0.69
C VAL A 93 14.14 3.04 0.24
N GLY A 94 13.11 3.46 0.99
CA GLY A 94 12.42 4.74 0.83
C GLY A 94 11.23 4.75 -0.11
N TYR A 95 10.78 3.63 -0.59
CA TYR A 95 9.66 3.60 -1.55
C TYR A 95 8.34 4.08 -0.94
N ALA A 96 8.04 3.70 0.31
CA ALA A 96 6.87 4.22 1.02
C ALA A 96 6.93 5.74 1.20
N SER A 97 8.10 6.27 1.60
CA SER A 97 8.30 7.71 1.73
C SER A 97 8.10 8.46 0.41
N VAL A 98 8.63 7.93 -0.71
CA VAL A 98 8.43 8.49 -2.05
C VAL A 98 6.95 8.43 -2.45
N TYR A 99 6.30 7.29 -2.22
CA TYR A 99 4.85 7.12 -2.46
C TYR A 99 4.03 8.17 -1.70
N PHE A 100 4.32 8.37 -0.41
CA PHE A 100 3.64 9.39 0.40
C PHE A 100 3.93 10.82 -0.09
N ALA A 101 5.16 11.13 -0.49
CA ALA A 101 5.49 12.45 -1.04
C ALA A 101 4.73 12.76 -2.34
N MET A 102 4.46 11.74 -3.15
CA MET A 102 3.65 11.87 -4.36
C MET A 102 2.16 12.00 -4.05
N ARG A 103 1.66 11.15 -3.15
CA ARG A 103 0.24 11.13 -2.77
C ARG A 103 -0.16 12.36 -1.97
N PHE A 104 0.75 12.89 -1.14
CA PHE A 104 0.55 14.03 -0.25
C PHE A 104 1.65 15.09 -0.44
N PRO A 105 1.67 15.80 -1.56
CA PRO A 105 2.80 16.64 -1.96
C PRO A 105 3.09 17.82 -1.01
N THR A 106 2.14 18.16 -0.14
CA THR A 106 2.29 19.21 0.88
C THR A 106 2.71 18.68 2.25
N ALA A 107 2.72 17.35 2.43
CA ALA A 107 3.14 16.74 3.68
C ALA A 107 4.66 16.81 3.85
N LEU A 108 5.11 17.04 5.08
CA LEU A 108 6.49 16.80 5.49
C LEU A 108 6.62 15.34 5.92
N ILE A 109 7.69 14.67 5.52
CA ILE A 109 7.90 13.24 5.80
C ILE A 109 9.22 13.09 6.53
N THR A 110 9.24 12.32 7.61
CA THR A 110 10.47 11.85 8.25
C THR A 110 10.55 10.34 8.09
N ALA A 111 11.59 9.88 7.41
CA ALA A 111 11.88 8.48 7.11
C ALA A 111 13.03 7.99 7.98
N VAL A 112 12.81 6.93 8.75
CA VAL A 112 13.78 6.37 9.69
C VAL A 112 14.14 4.95 9.29
N GLU A 113 15.44 4.69 9.08
CA GLU A 113 15.95 3.38 8.68
C GLU A 113 17.28 3.08 9.40
N PRO A 114 17.39 1.95 10.15
CA PRO A 114 18.58 1.62 10.89
C PRO A 114 19.73 1.04 10.05
N ALA A 115 19.42 0.24 9.03
CA ALA A 115 20.46 -0.46 8.26
C ALA A 115 21.14 0.50 7.29
N THR A 116 22.45 0.66 7.43
CA THR A 116 23.24 1.63 6.64
C THR A 116 23.13 1.40 5.13
N ASP A 117 23.09 0.13 4.69
CA ASP A 117 22.99 -0.17 3.26
C ASP A 117 21.59 0.13 2.69
N ASN A 118 20.53 -0.09 3.46
CA ASN A 118 19.17 0.34 3.11
C ASN A 118 19.09 1.88 3.09
N PHE A 119 19.65 2.52 4.12
CA PHE A 119 19.67 3.98 4.25
C PHE A 119 20.39 4.67 3.09
N ARG A 120 21.42 4.05 2.50
CA ARG A 120 22.08 4.58 1.30
C ARG A 120 21.12 4.64 0.11
N ILE A 121 20.34 3.58 -0.10
CA ILE A 121 19.35 3.53 -1.20
C ILE A 121 18.15 4.43 -0.89
N LEU A 122 17.68 4.46 0.37
CA LEU A 122 16.70 5.43 0.84
C LEU A 122 17.11 6.87 0.49
N SER A 123 18.37 7.22 0.78
CA SER A 123 18.91 8.55 0.49
C SER A 123 18.92 8.87 -1.01
N LEU A 124 19.21 7.89 -1.87
CA LEU A 124 19.16 8.05 -3.32
C LEU A 124 17.70 8.25 -3.80
N ASN A 125 16.78 7.43 -3.35
CA ASN A 125 15.39 7.47 -3.77
C ASN A 125 14.68 8.75 -3.31
N THR A 126 15.08 9.33 -2.18
CA THR A 126 14.44 10.51 -1.60
C THR A 126 15.14 11.84 -1.95
N LEU A 127 16.32 11.79 -2.56
CA LEU A 127 17.15 12.98 -2.83
C LEU A 127 16.42 14.11 -3.57
N ALA A 128 15.54 13.75 -4.50
CA ALA A 128 14.79 14.71 -5.32
C ALA A 128 13.52 15.26 -4.62
N TYR A 129 13.19 14.77 -3.43
CA TYR A 129 11.97 15.13 -2.69
C TYR A 129 12.32 16.02 -1.49
N PRO A 130 12.25 17.36 -1.60
CA PRO A 130 12.70 18.28 -0.56
C PRO A 130 11.85 18.22 0.73
N ASN A 131 10.68 17.63 0.66
CA ASN A 131 9.78 17.42 1.80
C ASN A 131 10.04 16.11 2.56
N ILE A 132 11.04 15.31 2.17
CA ILE A 132 11.46 14.10 2.88
C ILE A 132 12.77 14.38 3.62
N LYS A 133 12.74 14.15 4.93
CA LYS A 133 13.91 14.10 5.80
C LYS A 133 14.21 12.64 6.14
N THR A 134 15.49 12.23 6.02
CA THR A 134 15.92 10.88 6.35
C THR A 134 16.75 10.87 7.63
N ILE A 135 16.60 9.83 8.46
CA ILE A 135 17.35 9.62 9.69
C ILE A 135 17.88 8.18 9.71
N ASN A 136 19.21 8.02 9.75
CA ASN A 136 19.81 6.70 9.92
C ASN A 136 19.86 6.33 11.40
N ALA A 137 18.81 5.68 11.89
CA ALA A 137 18.64 5.30 13.28
C ALA A 137 17.67 4.13 13.42
N GLY A 138 17.74 3.44 14.56
CA GLY A 138 16.70 2.55 15.01
C GLY A 138 15.57 3.32 15.71
N VAL A 139 14.42 2.65 15.87
CA VAL A 139 13.31 3.14 16.69
C VAL A 139 13.10 2.15 17.84
N TRP A 140 13.02 2.67 19.06
CA TRP A 140 12.88 1.85 20.25
C TRP A 140 12.08 2.60 21.34
N GLY A 141 11.61 1.87 22.37
CA GLY A 141 10.85 2.48 23.49
C GLY A 141 11.68 3.43 24.35
N SER A 142 13.00 3.27 24.38
CA SER A 142 13.92 4.16 25.09
C SER A 142 15.18 4.39 24.25
N ARG A 143 15.83 5.54 24.44
CA ARG A 143 17.12 5.80 23.79
C ARG A 143 18.09 4.70 24.10
N SER A 144 18.62 4.04 23.08
CA SER A 144 19.44 2.84 23.20
C SER A 144 20.45 2.75 22.08
N ARG A 145 21.38 1.82 22.21
CA ARG A 145 22.23 1.38 21.11
C ARG A 145 21.89 -0.06 20.78
N LEU A 146 21.51 -0.33 19.53
CA LEU A 146 20.97 -1.62 19.12
C LEU A 146 21.84 -2.24 18.03
N LEU A 147 22.01 -3.55 18.12
CA LEU A 147 22.65 -4.33 17.06
C LEU A 147 21.70 -4.47 15.88
N VAL A 148 22.19 -4.15 14.69
CA VAL A 148 21.50 -4.38 13.43
C VAL A 148 21.81 -5.80 12.96
N ARG A 149 20.80 -6.65 12.85
CA ARG A 149 20.93 -8.02 12.35
C ARG A 149 20.01 -8.22 11.16
N GLN A 150 20.57 -8.75 10.09
CA GLN A 150 19.78 -9.30 9.00
C GLN A 150 19.48 -10.75 9.35
N GLU A 151 18.22 -11.08 9.66
CA GLU A 151 17.77 -12.44 9.93
C GLU A 151 16.87 -12.89 8.80
N GLY A 152 17.29 -13.87 8.00
CA GLY A 152 16.52 -14.44 6.89
C GLY A 152 17.21 -14.32 5.53
N ALA A 153 16.52 -14.83 4.50
CA ALA A 153 16.99 -14.79 3.11
C ALA A 153 16.67 -13.46 2.40
N HIS A 154 16.03 -12.50 3.09
CA HIS A 154 15.56 -11.25 2.53
C HIS A 154 16.08 -10.05 3.31
N ASP A 155 16.47 -8.99 2.60
CA ASP A 155 17.11 -7.79 3.18
C ASP A 155 16.13 -6.87 3.93
N TRP A 156 14.82 -7.03 3.77
CA TRP A 156 13.81 -6.27 4.50
C TRP A 156 13.67 -6.72 5.97
N GLY A 157 14.05 -7.96 6.31
CA GLY A 157 14.01 -8.48 7.68
C GLY A 157 15.14 -7.98 8.57
N THR A 158 15.39 -6.66 8.61
CA THR A 158 16.41 -6.06 9.49
C THR A 158 15.86 -5.94 10.91
N ARG A 159 16.39 -6.74 11.84
CA ARG A 159 15.98 -6.75 13.25
C ARG A 159 16.96 -6.00 14.13
N LEU A 160 16.40 -5.34 15.14
CA LEU A 160 17.16 -4.66 16.18
C LEU A 160 17.17 -5.49 17.47
N LYS A 161 18.34 -5.66 18.07
CA LYS A 161 18.49 -6.31 19.38
C LYS A 161 19.38 -5.48 20.29
N LEU A 162 19.09 -5.44 21.58
CA LEU A 162 19.96 -4.84 22.58
C LEU A 162 21.33 -5.54 22.56
N GLY A 163 22.41 -4.78 22.45
CA GLY A 163 23.78 -5.30 22.45
C GLY A 163 24.82 -4.22 22.19
N GLU A 164 26.06 -4.48 22.62
CA GLU A 164 27.17 -3.54 22.56
C GLU A 164 28.25 -4.06 21.60
N ASP A 165 27.99 -4.09 20.31
CA ASP A 165 29.01 -4.28 19.29
C ASP A 165 29.19 -2.96 18.54
N GLU A 166 30.29 -2.26 18.75
CA GLU A 166 30.53 -0.92 18.18
C GLU A 166 30.54 -0.90 16.65
N GLN A 167 30.81 -2.01 15.99
CA GLN A 167 30.91 -2.06 14.52
C GLN A 167 29.58 -2.29 13.83
N ASN A 168 28.61 -2.95 14.51
CA ASN A 168 27.32 -3.32 13.93
C ASN A 168 26.11 -2.72 14.70
N SER A 169 26.36 -1.69 15.49
CA SER A 169 25.31 -1.05 16.28
C SER A 169 24.87 0.30 15.71
N VAL A 170 23.61 0.61 15.83
CA VAL A 170 23.00 1.88 15.45
C VAL A 170 22.42 2.57 16.69
N GLU A 171 22.41 3.89 16.73
CA GLU A 171 21.62 4.63 17.72
C GLU A 171 20.14 4.41 17.47
N ALA A 172 19.40 4.19 18.53
CA ALA A 172 17.95 4.06 18.50
C ALA A 172 17.32 5.15 19.37
N PHE A 173 16.33 5.79 18.82
CA PHE A 173 15.61 6.90 19.40
C PHE A 173 14.16 6.52 19.72
N THR A 174 13.59 7.20 20.68
CA THR A 174 12.15 7.19 20.91
C THR A 174 11.43 8.00 19.83
N VAL A 175 10.12 7.78 19.70
CA VAL A 175 9.29 8.58 18.77
C VAL A 175 9.39 10.07 19.09
N ALA A 176 9.39 10.45 20.37
CA ALA A 176 9.53 11.85 20.80
C ALA A 176 10.88 12.46 20.35
N GLU A 177 12.00 11.73 20.52
CA GLU A 177 13.31 12.20 20.07
C GLU A 177 13.42 12.30 18.55
N ILE A 178 12.74 11.43 17.78
CA ILE A 178 12.66 11.54 16.33
C ILE A 178 11.88 12.79 15.92
N LEU A 179 10.78 13.10 16.61
CA LEU A 179 10.04 14.34 16.39
C LEU A 179 10.90 15.58 16.69
N ASP A 180 11.62 15.60 17.80
CA ASP A 180 12.55 16.68 18.14
C ASP A 180 13.63 16.88 17.06
N GLN A 181 14.25 15.79 16.59
CA GLN A 181 15.19 15.85 15.49
C GLN A 181 14.56 16.36 14.20
N SER A 182 13.29 16.06 13.96
CA SER A 182 12.53 16.54 12.80
C SER A 182 12.13 18.01 12.92
N GLY A 183 12.20 18.58 14.12
CA GLY A 183 11.71 19.91 14.45
C GLY A 183 10.17 19.92 14.54
N TRP A 184 9.54 18.81 14.90
CA TRP A 184 8.10 18.64 14.98
C TRP A 184 7.63 18.51 16.42
N SER A 185 6.46 19.06 16.70
CA SER A 185 5.74 18.86 17.96
C SER A 185 4.61 17.84 17.87
N ASP A 186 4.19 17.50 16.66
CA ASP A 186 3.10 16.57 16.35
C ASP A 186 3.32 15.88 15.00
N PHE A 187 2.56 14.84 14.72
CA PHE A 187 2.42 14.21 13.40
C PHE A 187 1.00 13.63 13.31
N ASP A 188 0.51 13.44 12.10
CA ASP A 188 -0.87 13.02 11.87
C ASP A 188 -1.01 11.71 11.08
N TYR A 189 0.08 11.20 10.52
CA TYR A 189 0.13 9.89 9.87
C TYR A 189 1.38 9.12 10.33
N LEU A 190 1.19 7.87 10.77
CA LEU A 190 2.27 6.93 11.07
C LEU A 190 2.21 5.74 10.12
N LYS A 191 3.31 5.44 9.44
CA LYS A 191 3.62 4.10 8.92
C LYS A 191 4.65 3.48 9.86
N CYS A 192 4.39 2.26 10.32
CA CYS A 192 5.29 1.54 11.23
C CYS A 192 5.44 0.09 10.75
N ASP A 193 6.67 -0.26 10.41
CA ASP A 193 7.08 -1.59 9.98
C ASP A 193 8.56 -1.72 10.37
N ILE A 194 8.81 -2.18 11.60
CA ILE A 194 10.13 -2.12 12.26
C ILE A 194 10.59 -3.49 12.78
N GLU A 195 10.05 -4.55 12.16
CA GLU A 195 10.56 -5.91 12.25
C GLU A 195 10.74 -6.43 13.69
N GLY A 196 9.69 -6.24 14.52
CA GLY A 196 9.62 -6.74 15.90
C GLY A 196 10.00 -5.74 16.98
N SER A 197 10.39 -4.49 16.62
CA SER A 197 10.61 -3.40 17.57
C SER A 197 9.31 -2.74 18.02
N GLU A 198 8.18 -3.03 17.37
CA GLU A 198 6.84 -2.47 17.64
C GLU A 198 6.45 -2.68 19.11
N LEU A 199 6.71 -3.87 19.67
CA LEU A 199 6.38 -4.15 21.06
C LEU A 199 7.04 -3.16 22.03
N SER A 200 8.33 -2.86 21.82
CA SER A 200 9.06 -1.90 22.66
C SER A 200 8.57 -0.47 22.46
N VAL A 201 8.30 -0.07 21.22
CA VAL A 201 7.85 1.29 20.88
C VAL A 201 6.46 1.55 21.45
N PHE A 202 5.51 0.64 21.21
CA PHE A 202 4.12 0.86 21.65
C PHE A 202 3.91 0.64 23.16
N ALA A 203 4.73 -0.19 23.80
CA ALA A 203 4.68 -0.29 25.27
C ALA A 203 5.02 1.03 25.97
N GLU A 204 5.93 1.81 25.41
CA GLU A 204 6.38 3.07 26.03
C GLU A 204 5.70 4.31 25.42
N SER A 205 5.35 4.28 24.14
CA SER A 205 4.88 5.44 23.39
C SER A 205 3.49 5.25 22.77
N GLY A 206 2.79 4.13 22.99
CA GLY A 206 1.53 3.81 22.29
C GLY A 206 0.44 4.84 22.53
N ASP A 207 0.19 5.24 23.78
CA ASP A 207 -0.80 6.28 24.11
C ASP A 207 -0.42 7.65 23.53
N TYR A 208 0.89 7.98 23.53
CA TYR A 208 1.40 9.21 22.95
C TYR A 208 1.17 9.22 21.44
N ILE A 209 1.51 8.13 20.74
CA ILE A 209 1.24 7.96 19.30
C ILE A 209 -0.26 8.08 19.03
N ALA A 210 -1.09 7.32 19.75
CA ALA A 210 -2.53 7.33 19.57
C ALA A 210 -3.16 8.70 19.82
N SER A 211 -2.57 9.53 20.70
CA SER A 211 -3.05 10.90 20.94
C SER A 211 -2.84 11.84 19.74
N MET A 212 -1.86 11.57 18.88
CA MET A 212 -1.45 12.45 17.80
C MET A 212 -2.02 12.04 16.45
N VAL A 213 -2.01 10.74 16.13
CA VAL A 213 -2.29 10.27 14.76
C VAL A 213 -3.76 10.35 14.39
N ASN A 214 -4.01 10.69 13.14
CA ASN A 214 -5.29 10.52 12.46
C ASN A 214 -5.33 9.21 11.67
N CYS A 215 -4.15 8.71 11.25
CA CYS A 215 -3.98 7.41 10.60
C CYS A 215 -2.72 6.74 11.13
N CYS A 216 -2.83 5.47 11.54
CA CYS A 216 -1.70 4.60 11.82
C CYS A 216 -1.81 3.36 10.95
N ALA A 217 -0.85 3.13 10.06
CA ALA A 217 -0.69 1.90 9.30
C ALA A 217 0.51 1.14 9.87
N ILE A 218 0.28 -0.02 10.45
CA ILE A 218 1.29 -0.78 11.17
C ILE A 218 1.29 -2.25 10.76
N GLU A 219 2.48 -2.77 10.41
CA GLU A 219 2.70 -4.19 10.29
C GLU A 219 3.07 -4.77 11.66
N THR A 220 2.35 -5.81 12.08
CA THR A 220 2.54 -6.45 13.38
C THR A 220 3.30 -7.76 13.24
N HIS A 221 4.39 -7.91 14.01
CA HIS A 221 5.30 -9.04 13.93
C HIS A 221 5.18 -9.98 15.15
N ASP A 222 3.97 -10.51 15.41
CA ASP A 222 3.71 -11.41 16.55
C ASP A 222 4.57 -12.68 16.56
N ALA A 223 4.98 -13.16 15.38
CA ALA A 223 5.91 -14.28 15.27
C ALA A 223 7.32 -13.97 15.83
N ILE A 224 7.69 -12.67 15.86
CA ILE A 224 8.96 -12.16 16.36
C ILE A 224 8.82 -11.67 17.80
N ALA A 225 7.77 -10.90 18.05
CA ALA A 225 7.46 -10.27 19.34
C ALA A 225 6.02 -10.62 19.75
N PRO A 226 5.79 -11.78 20.40
CA PRO A 226 4.45 -12.24 20.76
C PRO A 226 3.70 -11.21 21.62
N GLY A 227 2.42 -10.93 21.26
CA GLY A 227 1.54 -10.02 21.97
C GLY A 227 1.59 -8.58 21.45
N VAL A 228 2.27 -8.31 20.35
CA VAL A 228 2.34 -6.97 19.75
C VAL A 228 0.98 -6.52 19.23
N SER A 229 0.23 -7.39 18.57
CA SER A 229 -1.11 -7.08 18.07
C SER A 229 -2.09 -6.71 19.17
N GLU A 230 -2.09 -7.45 20.29
CA GLU A 230 -2.92 -7.15 21.44
C GLU A 230 -2.55 -5.82 22.09
N LEU A 231 -1.26 -5.53 22.23
CA LEU A 231 -0.78 -4.26 22.77
C LEU A 231 -1.25 -3.09 21.92
N ILE A 232 -1.07 -3.18 20.60
CA ILE A 232 -1.46 -2.13 19.67
C ILE A 232 -2.97 -1.92 19.70
N ALA A 233 -3.77 -2.99 19.70
CA ALA A 233 -5.22 -2.89 19.81
C ALA A 233 -5.67 -2.19 21.11
N CYS A 234 -4.90 -2.31 22.19
CA CYS A 234 -5.18 -1.58 23.45
C CYS A 234 -4.87 -0.08 23.35
N CYS A 235 -3.88 0.33 22.53
CA CYS A 235 -3.54 1.74 22.34
C CYS A 235 -4.58 2.50 21.49
N PHE A 236 -5.27 1.82 20.58
CA PHE A 236 -6.24 2.41 19.64
C PHE A 236 -7.66 1.99 19.99
N ASP A 237 -8.28 2.68 20.95
CA ASP A 237 -9.64 2.36 21.38
C ASP A 237 -10.68 2.48 20.24
N SER A 238 -11.63 1.55 20.21
CA SER A 238 -12.65 1.46 19.14
C SER A 238 -13.68 2.59 19.13
N ALA A 239 -13.78 3.39 20.19
CA ALA A 239 -14.64 4.57 20.21
C ALA A 239 -13.99 5.73 19.43
N SER A 240 -12.66 5.85 19.51
CA SER A 240 -11.88 6.90 18.86
C SER A 240 -11.38 6.49 17.47
N PHE A 241 -11.13 5.20 17.23
CA PHE A 241 -10.56 4.71 15.98
C PHE A 241 -11.44 3.67 15.28
N LEU A 242 -11.45 3.74 13.95
CA LEU A 242 -11.89 2.65 13.09
C LEU A 242 -10.66 1.79 12.82
N HIS A 243 -10.73 0.51 13.15
CA HIS A 243 -9.72 -0.48 12.77
C HIS A 243 -10.14 -1.15 11.46
N THR A 244 -9.21 -1.26 10.52
CA THR A 244 -9.35 -2.01 9.27
C THR A 244 -8.01 -2.64 8.90
N ARG A 245 -7.98 -3.49 7.91
CA ARG A 245 -6.75 -4.10 7.42
C ARG A 245 -6.55 -3.80 5.93
N SER A 246 -5.30 -3.52 5.52
CA SER A 246 -4.92 -3.30 4.13
C SER A 246 -3.59 -4.03 3.87
N GLY A 247 -3.64 -5.08 3.05
CA GLY A 247 -2.48 -5.94 2.85
C GLY A 247 -1.97 -6.55 4.17
N GLU A 248 -0.72 -6.31 4.49
CA GLU A 248 -0.07 -6.77 5.71
C GLU A 248 -0.28 -5.80 6.89
N PHE A 249 -0.85 -4.60 6.64
CA PHE A 249 -1.00 -3.55 7.63
C PHE A 249 -2.35 -3.59 8.36
N ASP A 250 -2.30 -3.51 9.69
CA ASP A 250 -3.41 -3.04 10.51
C ASP A 250 -3.49 -1.52 10.41
N VAL A 251 -4.67 -0.98 10.05
CA VAL A 251 -4.87 0.44 9.80
C VAL A 251 -5.89 0.99 10.79
N PHE A 252 -5.47 1.96 11.58
CA PHE A 252 -6.30 2.66 12.56
C PHE A 252 -6.58 4.08 12.06
N LEU A 253 -7.84 4.40 11.85
CA LEU A 253 -8.31 5.69 11.36
C LEU A 253 -9.12 6.40 12.44
N ARG A 254 -8.72 7.61 12.80
CA ARG A 254 -9.45 8.42 13.81
C ARG A 254 -10.83 8.81 13.28
N ARG A 255 -11.87 8.56 14.10
CA ARG A 255 -13.29 8.73 13.70
C ARG A 255 -13.76 10.19 13.63
N ASP A 256 -13.20 11.05 14.45
CA ASP A 256 -13.64 12.45 14.61
C ASP A 256 -12.80 13.46 13.81
N VAL A 257 -12.00 12.97 12.86
CA VAL A 257 -11.27 13.87 11.96
C VAL A 257 -12.30 14.60 11.11
N LYS A 258 -12.49 15.89 11.41
CA LYS A 258 -13.36 16.79 10.66
C LYS A 258 -12.52 17.56 9.66
N ASP A 259 -13.05 17.74 8.44
CA ASP A 259 -12.66 18.79 7.51
C ASP A 259 -11.48 18.51 6.56
N ALA A 260 -11.48 17.37 5.86
CA ALA A 260 -10.95 17.40 4.50
C ALA A 260 -11.88 16.59 3.60
N PRO A 261 -12.22 17.05 2.41
CA PRO A 261 -12.80 16.16 1.43
C PRO A 261 -11.83 14.98 1.26
N PRO A 262 -12.33 13.75 1.14
CA PRO A 262 -11.46 12.61 0.89
C PRO A 262 -10.52 12.98 -0.25
N PRO A 263 -9.22 12.67 -0.17
CA PRO A 263 -8.32 12.86 -1.30
C PRO A 263 -9.01 12.18 -2.48
N GLN A 264 -9.30 12.97 -3.53
CA GLN A 264 -9.87 12.41 -4.74
C GLN A 264 -8.84 11.39 -5.23
N LEU A 265 -9.20 10.13 -5.11
CA LEU A 265 -8.49 9.07 -5.80
C LEU A 265 -8.71 9.35 -7.29
N GLU A 266 -7.78 10.07 -7.93
CA GLU A 266 -7.80 10.29 -9.38
C GLU A 266 -7.58 8.97 -10.16
N LEU A 267 -7.71 7.83 -9.50
CA LEU A 267 -7.46 6.51 -10.08
C LEU A 267 -8.61 6.00 -10.95
N LEU A 268 -9.82 6.47 -10.70
CA LEU A 268 -10.90 6.41 -11.67
C LEU A 268 -11.24 7.86 -12.02
N LYS A 269 -10.73 8.40 -13.14
CA LYS A 269 -11.31 9.64 -13.68
C LYS A 269 -12.77 9.34 -13.94
N PRO A 270 -13.72 9.93 -13.19
CA PRO A 270 -15.12 9.65 -13.40
C PRO A 270 -15.46 10.05 -14.83
N SER A 271 -16.00 9.13 -15.60
CA SER A 271 -16.92 9.52 -16.66
C SER A 271 -17.98 10.38 -15.97
N GLN A 272 -18.36 11.51 -16.55
CA GLN A 272 -19.32 12.47 -15.96
C GLN A 272 -20.44 11.73 -15.23
N GLY A 273 -20.56 11.93 -13.90
CA GLY A 273 -21.61 11.34 -13.08
C GLY A 273 -21.16 10.50 -11.88
N VAL A 274 -19.88 10.12 -11.77
CA VAL A 274 -19.36 9.35 -10.63
C VAL A 274 -18.88 10.28 -9.51
N ARG A 275 -19.43 10.17 -8.30
CA ARG A 275 -19.20 11.13 -7.19
C ARG A 275 -18.22 10.67 -6.13
N GLY A 276 -17.60 9.52 -6.26
CA GLY A 276 -16.61 9.03 -5.29
C GLY A 276 -16.61 7.50 -5.19
N ILE A 277 -15.53 6.95 -4.71
CA ILE A 277 -15.39 5.51 -4.44
C ILE A 277 -15.48 5.31 -2.94
N ARG A 278 -16.40 4.47 -2.51
CA ARG A 278 -16.52 4.03 -1.13
C ARG A 278 -16.14 2.56 -1.04
N LEU A 279 -15.19 2.26 -0.17
CA LEU A 279 -14.90 0.88 0.21
C LEU A 279 -15.92 0.46 1.25
N VAL A 280 -16.75 -0.50 0.90
CA VAL A 280 -17.71 -1.10 1.80
C VAL A 280 -17.36 -2.56 1.97
N HIS A 281 -16.76 -2.87 3.09
CA HIS A 281 -16.55 -4.20 3.63
C HIS A 281 -15.49 -5.06 2.93
N VAL A 282 -14.37 -5.25 3.65
CA VAL A 282 -13.47 -6.39 3.46
C VAL A 282 -13.82 -7.37 4.58
N PRO A 283 -14.24 -8.61 4.28
CA PRO A 283 -14.41 -9.64 5.30
C PRO A 283 -13.09 -9.88 6.04
N GLU A 284 -13.16 -10.30 7.29
CA GLU A 284 -12.03 -10.65 8.16
C GLU A 284 -11.23 -11.88 7.68
N GLU A 285 -10.95 -11.97 6.38
CA GLU A 285 -10.07 -12.99 5.84
C GLU A 285 -8.66 -12.43 5.62
N PRO A 286 -7.60 -13.18 5.97
CA PRO A 286 -6.25 -12.65 6.06
C PRO A 286 -5.62 -12.18 4.73
N TRP A 287 -6.35 -12.22 3.61
CA TRP A 287 -5.79 -11.96 2.28
C TRP A 287 -6.69 -11.14 1.35
N GLY A 288 -7.70 -10.45 1.87
CA GLY A 288 -8.58 -9.60 1.05
C GLY A 288 -7.96 -8.22 0.83
N PHE A 289 -7.30 -8.01 -0.30
CA PHE A 289 -6.85 -6.68 -0.72
C PHE A 289 -7.31 -6.36 -2.14
N TYR A 290 -7.34 -5.08 -2.46
CA TYR A 290 -7.66 -4.58 -3.78
C TYR A 290 -6.66 -3.49 -4.16
N ILE A 291 -6.48 -3.33 -5.45
CA ILE A 291 -5.55 -2.39 -6.04
C ILE A 291 -6.29 -1.59 -7.10
N PHE A 292 -6.09 -0.28 -7.09
CA PHE A 292 -6.50 0.60 -8.17
C PHE A 292 -5.29 0.97 -9.02
N ALA A 293 -5.38 0.78 -10.32
CA ALA A 293 -4.37 1.21 -11.27
C ALA A 293 -5.05 1.93 -12.44
N GLY A 294 -4.94 3.25 -12.47
CA GLY A 294 -5.62 4.08 -13.48
C GLY A 294 -7.15 3.94 -13.41
N ASN A 295 -7.77 3.45 -14.49
CA ASN A 295 -9.22 3.21 -14.57
C ASN A 295 -9.58 1.75 -14.25
N SER A 296 -8.75 1.02 -13.55
CA SER A 296 -8.94 -0.40 -13.27
C SER A 296 -8.92 -0.66 -11.76
N CYS A 297 -9.71 -1.64 -11.32
CA CYS A 297 -9.76 -2.10 -9.95
C CYS A 297 -9.42 -3.59 -9.92
N GLN A 298 -8.48 -3.98 -9.07
CA GLN A 298 -8.16 -5.37 -8.80
C GLN A 298 -8.72 -5.76 -7.43
N LEU A 299 -9.45 -6.84 -7.38
CA LEU A 299 -9.99 -7.42 -6.15
C LEU A 299 -9.42 -8.83 -5.95
N HIS A 300 -9.07 -9.14 -4.72
CA HIS A 300 -8.76 -10.52 -4.33
C HIS A 300 -10.10 -11.25 -4.11
N PRO A 301 -10.39 -12.35 -4.84
CA PRO A 301 -11.69 -13.01 -4.75
C PRO A 301 -11.95 -13.61 -3.37
N GLY A 302 -13.12 -13.33 -2.79
CA GLY A 302 -13.57 -13.96 -1.55
C GLY A 302 -13.89 -15.45 -1.73
N LEU A 303 -13.66 -16.25 -0.70
CA LEU A 303 -14.06 -17.67 -0.66
C LEU A 303 -15.56 -17.82 -0.37
N ASP A 304 -16.15 -16.90 0.38
CA ASP A 304 -17.57 -16.87 0.72
C ASP A 304 -18.32 -15.88 -0.18
N PRO A 305 -19.30 -16.31 -0.98
CA PRO A 305 -20.07 -15.42 -1.84
C PRO A 305 -20.97 -14.43 -1.05
N ILE A 306 -21.25 -14.70 0.23
CA ILE A 306 -22.05 -13.81 1.09
C ILE A 306 -21.17 -12.68 1.65
N ARG A 307 -19.84 -12.92 1.77
CA ARG A 307 -18.84 -12.00 2.30
C ARG A 307 -17.80 -11.63 1.23
N ALA A 308 -18.25 -11.53 -0.02
CA ALA A 308 -17.37 -11.17 -1.12
C ALA A 308 -16.77 -9.77 -0.91
N PRO A 309 -15.47 -9.57 -1.20
CA PRO A 309 -14.89 -8.24 -1.25
C PRO A 309 -15.65 -7.38 -2.26
N GLU A 310 -15.95 -6.17 -1.85
CA GLU A 310 -16.77 -5.22 -2.60
C GLU A 310 -16.06 -3.87 -2.71
N VAL A 311 -16.03 -3.34 -3.91
CA VAL A 311 -15.75 -1.92 -4.17
C VAL A 311 -17.03 -1.28 -4.66
N SER A 312 -17.45 -0.21 -4.03
CA SER A 312 -18.66 0.51 -4.47
C SER A 312 -18.40 1.99 -4.68
N THR A 313 -19.22 2.58 -5.55
CA THR A 313 -19.18 4.00 -5.87
C THR A 313 -20.59 4.55 -6.03
N GLU A 314 -20.77 5.82 -5.69
CA GLU A 314 -22.02 6.53 -5.93
C GLU A 314 -22.05 7.08 -7.36
N VAL A 315 -23.14 6.82 -8.08
CA VAL A 315 -23.32 7.26 -9.47
C VAL A 315 -24.69 7.89 -9.66
N THR A 316 -24.76 8.92 -10.51
CA THR A 316 -26.03 9.45 -11.01
C THR A 316 -26.29 8.83 -12.37
N LEU A 317 -27.27 7.94 -12.48
CA LEU A 317 -27.71 7.36 -13.75
C LEU A 317 -28.76 8.26 -14.40
N GLN A 318 -28.68 8.44 -15.71
CA GLN A 318 -29.57 9.27 -16.51
C GLN A 318 -30.14 8.46 -17.68
N GLY A 319 -30.52 7.20 -17.41
CA GLY A 319 -31.04 6.30 -18.42
C GLY A 319 -29.98 5.66 -19.31
N GLN A 320 -28.73 5.50 -18.82
CA GLN A 320 -27.70 4.74 -19.51
C GLN A 320 -28.20 3.33 -19.84
N SER A 321 -27.84 2.86 -21.03
CA SER A 321 -28.35 1.59 -21.54
C SER A 321 -27.43 0.40 -21.23
N PHE A 322 -26.15 0.66 -20.92
CA PHE A 322 -25.14 -0.40 -20.75
C PHE A 322 -24.13 -0.04 -19.67
N PHE A 323 -23.69 -1.08 -18.95
CA PHE A 323 -22.43 -1.10 -18.23
C PHE A 323 -21.41 -1.87 -19.07
N GLU A 324 -20.23 -1.30 -19.26
CA GLU A 324 -19.13 -1.90 -20.04
C GLU A 324 -17.87 -1.99 -19.20
N CYS A 325 -17.22 -3.14 -19.21
CA CYS A 325 -15.98 -3.40 -18.51
C CYS A 325 -15.20 -4.52 -19.21
N LYS A 326 -13.88 -4.52 -19.10
CA LYS A 326 -13.08 -5.69 -19.41
C LYS A 326 -12.73 -6.39 -18.10
N LEU A 327 -12.93 -7.70 -18.05
CA LEU A 327 -12.63 -8.55 -16.90
C LEU A 327 -11.38 -9.36 -17.15
N GLY A 328 -10.55 -9.55 -16.14
CA GLY A 328 -9.35 -10.39 -16.24
C GLY A 328 -9.11 -11.14 -14.94
N VAL A 329 -8.57 -12.34 -15.03
CA VAL A 329 -8.20 -13.19 -13.89
C VAL A 329 -6.74 -13.60 -14.00
N GLU A 330 -5.97 -13.31 -12.97
CA GLU A 330 -4.63 -13.84 -12.75
C GLU A 330 -4.71 -14.82 -11.61
N ASN A 331 -4.60 -16.12 -11.88
CA ASN A 331 -4.72 -17.15 -10.85
C ASN A 331 -3.79 -18.33 -11.14
N PRO A 332 -2.60 -18.39 -10.50
CA PRO A 332 -1.63 -19.45 -10.74
C PRO A 332 -2.13 -20.85 -10.33
N LEU A 333 -3.23 -20.94 -9.59
CA LEU A 333 -3.86 -22.21 -9.19
C LEU A 333 -4.92 -22.70 -10.18
N GLY A 334 -5.17 -21.95 -11.27
CA GLY A 334 -6.04 -22.36 -12.36
C GLY A 334 -7.55 -22.31 -12.09
N PHE A 335 -8.00 -21.61 -11.02
CA PHE A 335 -9.43 -21.52 -10.68
C PHE A 335 -10.07 -20.28 -11.32
N ALA A 336 -11.32 -20.44 -11.75
CA ALA A 336 -12.11 -19.34 -12.29
C ALA A 336 -12.65 -18.44 -11.16
N VAL A 337 -12.87 -17.16 -11.51
CA VAL A 337 -13.44 -16.14 -10.62
C VAL A 337 -14.80 -15.71 -11.15
N LYS A 338 -15.77 -15.55 -10.24
CA LYS A 338 -17.06 -14.95 -10.51
C LYS A 338 -16.99 -13.47 -10.19
N PHE A 339 -17.26 -12.62 -11.19
CA PHE A 339 -17.44 -11.18 -11.07
C PHE A 339 -18.92 -10.90 -10.91
N VAL A 340 -19.28 -10.02 -9.98
CA VAL A 340 -20.66 -9.60 -9.72
C VAL A 340 -20.74 -8.08 -9.75
N PHE A 341 -21.66 -7.57 -10.55
CA PHE A 341 -22.00 -6.15 -10.66
C PHE A 341 -23.40 -5.93 -10.11
N GLN A 342 -23.55 -5.01 -9.16
CA GLN A 342 -24.85 -4.68 -8.55
C GLN A 342 -25.10 -3.18 -8.59
N VAL A 343 -26.38 -2.82 -8.70
CA VAL A 343 -26.90 -1.45 -8.55
C VAL A 343 -27.87 -1.44 -7.38
N ARG A 344 -27.64 -0.56 -6.41
CA ARG A 344 -28.45 -0.41 -5.19
C ARG A 344 -28.89 1.04 -5.02
N PRO A 345 -30.08 1.33 -4.45
CA PRO A 345 -30.44 2.69 -4.03
C PRO A 345 -29.44 3.24 -3.00
N LEU A 346 -29.24 4.57 -2.96
CA LEU A 346 -28.32 5.17 -1.98
C LEU A 346 -28.82 5.08 -0.53
N ASP A 347 -30.12 5.04 -0.36
CA ASP A 347 -30.82 5.03 0.93
C ASP A 347 -31.14 3.62 1.44
N ASP A 348 -30.86 2.59 0.66
CA ASP A 348 -31.10 1.19 1.01
C ASP A 348 -30.01 0.27 0.42
N ASP A 349 -29.03 -0.06 1.25
CA ASP A 349 -27.89 -0.91 0.88
C ASP A 349 -28.26 -2.41 0.75
N GLU A 350 -29.39 -2.83 1.30
CA GLU A 350 -29.83 -4.23 1.26
C GLU A 350 -30.61 -4.56 -0.02
N THR A 351 -31.29 -3.55 -0.60
CA THR A 351 -32.04 -3.75 -1.84
C THR A 351 -31.16 -3.69 -3.07
N VAL A 352 -31.11 -4.76 -3.85
CA VAL A 352 -30.46 -4.80 -5.16
C VAL A 352 -31.49 -4.57 -6.25
N VAL A 353 -31.41 -3.44 -6.97
CA VAL A 353 -32.35 -3.12 -8.08
C VAL A 353 -31.89 -3.74 -9.40
N PHE A 354 -30.62 -4.05 -9.52
CA PHE A 354 -30.06 -4.76 -10.67
C PHE A 354 -28.81 -5.55 -10.27
N GLU A 355 -28.70 -6.78 -10.76
CA GLU A 355 -27.54 -7.62 -10.61
C GLU A 355 -27.19 -8.33 -11.91
N ALA A 356 -25.92 -8.41 -12.21
CA ALA A 356 -25.37 -9.24 -13.27
C ALA A 356 -24.07 -9.91 -12.81
N SER A 357 -23.76 -11.07 -13.36
CA SER A 357 -22.51 -11.75 -13.03
C SER A 357 -21.88 -12.45 -14.24
N GLN A 358 -20.56 -12.56 -14.23
CA GLN A 358 -19.77 -13.22 -15.26
C GLN A 358 -18.69 -14.08 -14.58
N ILE A 359 -18.49 -15.30 -15.10
CA ILE A 359 -17.37 -16.16 -14.69
C ILE A 359 -16.26 -16.02 -15.73
N VAL A 360 -15.02 -15.82 -15.27
CA VAL A 360 -13.84 -15.73 -16.09
C VAL A 360 -12.85 -16.78 -15.59
N ASN A 361 -12.31 -17.59 -16.52
CA ASN A 361 -11.34 -18.61 -16.16
C ASN A 361 -9.98 -18.00 -15.78
N ALA A 362 -9.16 -18.81 -15.12
CA ALA A 362 -7.80 -18.39 -14.78
C ALA A 362 -7.03 -18.00 -16.04
N ASP A 363 -6.23 -16.93 -15.90
CA ASP A 363 -5.37 -16.37 -16.94
C ASP A 363 -6.10 -15.95 -18.24
N GLU A 364 -7.42 -15.72 -18.14
CA GLU A 364 -8.24 -15.22 -19.25
C GLU A 364 -8.66 -13.77 -19.02
N GLN A 365 -8.97 -13.10 -20.13
CA GLN A 365 -9.63 -11.80 -20.16
C GLN A 365 -10.84 -11.85 -21.09
N CYS A 366 -11.91 -11.12 -20.73
CA CYS A 366 -13.07 -10.98 -21.59
C CYS A 366 -13.66 -9.56 -21.52
N ASP A 367 -14.20 -9.09 -22.65
CA ASP A 367 -15.01 -7.89 -22.66
C ASP A 367 -16.42 -8.22 -22.16
N TRP A 368 -16.91 -7.45 -21.20
CA TRP A 368 -18.24 -7.61 -20.64
C TRP A 368 -19.09 -6.38 -20.90
N LEU A 369 -20.13 -6.56 -21.71
CA LEU A 369 -21.12 -5.55 -21.99
C LEU A 369 -22.47 -6.01 -21.42
N GLN A 370 -22.91 -5.36 -20.35
CA GLN A 370 -24.13 -5.71 -19.63
C GLN A 370 -25.23 -4.70 -19.93
N PRO A 371 -26.36 -5.08 -20.57
CA PRO A 371 -27.53 -4.23 -20.69
C PRO A 371 -28.10 -3.86 -19.33
N LEU A 372 -28.46 -2.59 -19.15
CA LEU A 372 -29.08 -2.08 -17.94
C LEU A 372 -30.56 -1.84 -18.14
N PRO A 373 -31.40 -2.04 -17.12
CA PRO A 373 -32.76 -1.51 -17.13
C PRO A 373 -32.71 0.03 -17.14
N HIS A 374 -33.82 0.65 -17.50
CA HIS A 374 -33.87 2.12 -17.47
C HIS A 374 -33.87 2.62 -16.02
N LEU A 375 -32.67 3.02 -15.55
CA LEU A 375 -32.44 3.58 -14.21
C LEU A 375 -32.17 5.07 -14.33
N SER A 376 -32.82 5.87 -13.49
CA SER A 376 -32.60 7.32 -13.43
C SER A 376 -32.60 7.77 -11.97
N GLY A 377 -31.55 8.47 -11.56
CA GLY A 377 -31.37 8.94 -10.19
C GLY A 377 -30.00 8.55 -9.63
N ASP A 378 -29.86 8.71 -8.34
CA ASP A 378 -28.61 8.42 -7.61
C ASP A 378 -28.65 7.00 -7.06
N TYR A 379 -27.58 6.24 -7.37
CA TYR A 379 -27.42 4.84 -7.00
C TYR A 379 -26.03 4.57 -6.47
N ARG A 380 -25.91 3.47 -5.71
CA ARG A 380 -24.62 2.84 -5.41
C ARG A 380 -24.39 1.69 -6.38
N VAL A 381 -23.25 1.72 -7.03
CA VAL A 381 -22.79 0.63 -7.89
C VAL A 381 -21.72 -0.14 -7.12
N ALA A 382 -21.87 -1.46 -7.04
CA ALA A 382 -20.97 -2.35 -6.36
C ALA A 382 -20.34 -3.36 -7.33
N LEU A 383 -19.03 -3.53 -7.24
CA LEU A 383 -18.24 -4.52 -7.95
C LEU A 383 -17.71 -5.53 -6.93
N GLN A 384 -18.02 -6.80 -7.09
CA GLN A 384 -17.63 -7.87 -6.18
C GLN A 384 -16.95 -8.99 -6.94
N THR A 385 -16.10 -9.75 -6.25
CA THR A 385 -15.47 -10.96 -6.81
C THR A 385 -15.47 -12.09 -5.81
N THR A 386 -15.78 -13.31 -6.30
CA THR A 386 -15.72 -14.53 -5.51
C THR A 386 -15.07 -15.65 -6.30
N MET A 387 -14.49 -16.64 -5.63
CA MET A 387 -14.09 -17.87 -6.30
C MET A 387 -15.32 -18.59 -6.84
N SER A 388 -15.25 -19.10 -8.07
CA SER A 388 -16.37 -19.78 -8.72
C SER A 388 -16.72 -21.13 -8.09
N GLU A 389 -15.78 -21.74 -7.33
CA GLU A 389 -15.94 -23.02 -6.67
C GLU A 389 -15.76 -22.86 -5.15
N HIS A 390 -16.75 -23.27 -4.37
CA HIS A 390 -16.71 -23.19 -2.91
C HIS A 390 -15.63 -24.09 -2.29
N GLY A 391 -15.01 -23.61 -1.22
CA GLY A 391 -14.08 -24.37 -0.39
C GLY A 391 -12.68 -24.53 -0.96
N ARG A 392 -12.33 -23.85 -2.05
CA ARG A 392 -10.97 -23.79 -2.59
C ARG A 392 -10.22 -22.56 -2.09
N THR A 393 -8.90 -22.64 -2.11
CA THR A 393 -8.04 -21.51 -1.73
C THR A 393 -8.11 -20.40 -2.78
N ASN A 394 -8.10 -19.16 -2.32
CA ASN A 394 -7.98 -17.95 -3.14
C ASN A 394 -6.54 -17.41 -3.17
N HIS A 395 -5.58 -18.14 -2.63
CA HIS A 395 -4.19 -17.72 -2.50
C HIS A 395 -3.59 -17.29 -3.86
N GLN A 396 -3.08 -16.06 -3.92
CA GLN A 396 -2.52 -15.43 -5.12
C GLN A 396 -3.50 -15.23 -6.29
N ALA A 397 -4.79 -15.40 -6.10
CA ALA A 397 -5.77 -15.07 -7.14
C ALA A 397 -6.03 -13.57 -7.17
N CYS A 398 -5.99 -12.97 -8.37
CA CYS A 398 -6.30 -11.57 -8.60
C CYS A 398 -7.38 -11.44 -9.67
N ALA A 399 -8.42 -10.67 -9.37
CA ALA A 399 -9.53 -10.41 -10.27
C ALA A 399 -9.56 -8.93 -10.67
N ASN A 400 -9.44 -8.65 -11.95
CA ASN A 400 -9.28 -7.31 -12.50
C ASN A 400 -10.57 -6.81 -13.15
N TRP A 401 -11.09 -5.67 -12.67
CA TRP A 401 -12.11 -4.85 -13.32
C TRP A 401 -11.40 -3.73 -14.09
N ILE A 402 -11.37 -3.80 -15.41
CA ILE A 402 -10.58 -2.92 -16.26
C ILE A 402 -11.49 -1.91 -16.94
N SER A 403 -11.27 -0.62 -16.67
CA SER A 403 -12.01 0.50 -17.26
C SER A 403 -13.53 0.39 -17.19
N PRO A 404 -14.14 0.12 -16.02
CA PRO A 404 -15.60 0.08 -15.89
C PRO A 404 -16.20 1.44 -16.23
N LYS A 405 -17.27 1.44 -17.03
CA LYS A 405 -17.98 2.67 -17.45
C LYS A 405 -19.43 2.39 -17.82
N PHE A 406 -20.22 3.45 -17.76
CA PHE A 406 -21.62 3.46 -18.22
C PHE A 406 -21.71 4.10 -19.61
N ARG A 407 -22.58 3.55 -20.45
CA ARG A 407 -22.92 4.09 -21.76
C ARG A 407 -24.44 4.28 -21.93
#